data_23fb9388bd51bf485096c73210dca204
#
_entry.id   23fb9388bd51bf485096c73210dca204
#
_cell.length_a   1.000
_cell.length_b   1.000
_cell.length_c   1.000
_cell.angle_alpha   90.00
_cell.angle_beta   90.00
_cell.angle_gamma   90.00
#
_symmetry.space_group_name_H-M   'P 1'
#
loop_
_entity.id
_entity.type
_entity.pdbx_description
1 polymer ?
#
loop_
_entity_poly.entity_id
_entity_poly.type
_entity_poly.pdbx_seq_one_letter_code
_entity_poly.pdbx_strand_id
1 'polypeptide(L)'
;MNKNIDIFCSVIDNFGDAGYTLRVAASFKNQYRNSLINIYTDCTELFFKLMPKEGSPQINVFSMDSSSDYHASEVVLGMFQFFPDERYIDFINRESKLFIGVDYFTPELWAKDIKALPLMHQGLRIKTLFFVPNVHAESSGILRFSWKSQGLPTDVLYPRYISNAYLYDYGPVEKLLPQESVFNWKINTQNRFFTQEEFDEILYSSKYNWIRGEDSFSLALWSGIPFFWQAYKQKETRHFKKVWAFNEFIKPFFEDAQMYKRYVNVVNTLNGIYNNDVTDDFLYIDKKYGQLKDVFEKMKEYFLKQKTLQQNLMENIEYL
;
A
#
# COMPACT_ATOMS: atom_id res chain seq x y z
N MET A 1 -23.91 9.85 9.31
CA MET A 1 -24.81 8.98 8.50
C MET A 1 -24.30 7.56 8.59
N ASN A 2 -25.20 6.57 8.66
CA ASN A 2 -24.78 5.17 8.58
C ASN A 2 -24.74 4.77 7.12
N LYS A 3 -23.58 4.43 6.60
CA LYS A 3 -23.36 3.97 5.23
C LYS A 3 -22.79 2.56 5.30
N ASN A 4 -23.60 1.54 5.02
CA ASN A 4 -23.11 0.18 4.89
C ASN A 4 -22.26 0.07 3.62
N ILE A 5 -21.16 -0.65 3.70
CA ILE A 5 -20.15 -0.75 2.65
C ILE A 5 -19.75 -2.21 2.46
N ASP A 6 -19.87 -2.70 1.23
CA ASP A 6 -19.32 -3.99 0.83
C ASP A 6 -18.03 -3.76 0.05
N ILE A 7 -17.00 -4.54 0.35
CA ILE A 7 -15.69 -4.46 -0.28
C ILE A 7 -15.36 -5.82 -0.87
N PHE A 8 -15.22 -5.90 -2.16
CA PHE A 8 -14.82 -7.12 -2.87
C PHE A 8 -13.32 -7.11 -3.14
N CYS A 9 -12.66 -8.20 -2.82
CA CYS A 9 -11.23 -8.38 -3.06
C CYS A 9 -10.92 -9.84 -3.41
N SER A 10 -10.48 -10.07 -4.66
CA SER A 10 -9.81 -11.33 -5.02
C SER A 10 -8.33 -11.21 -4.69
N VAL A 11 -7.80 -12.19 -3.97
CA VAL A 11 -6.41 -12.18 -3.50
C VAL A 11 -5.51 -12.74 -4.60
N ILE A 12 -4.77 -11.87 -5.28
CA ILE A 12 -3.77 -12.25 -6.30
C ILE A 12 -2.37 -12.20 -5.70
N ASP A 13 -2.08 -11.15 -4.92
CA ASP A 13 -0.80 -10.90 -4.27
C ASP A 13 -0.84 -11.25 -2.77
N ASN A 14 -1.33 -12.44 -2.44
CA ASN A 14 -1.34 -12.96 -1.07
C ASN A 14 -1.61 -11.88 0.00
N PHE A 15 -0.56 -11.53 0.77
CA PHE A 15 -0.68 -10.63 1.93
C PHE A 15 -0.92 -9.16 1.55
N GLY A 16 -0.43 -8.72 0.40
CA GLY A 16 -0.54 -7.32 -0.02
C GLY A 16 -1.98 -6.90 -0.25
N ASP A 17 -2.71 -7.65 -1.08
CA ASP A 17 -4.11 -7.35 -1.42
C ASP A 17 -5.02 -7.41 -0.18
N ALA A 18 -4.88 -8.48 0.60
CA ALA A 18 -5.68 -8.66 1.82
C ALA A 18 -5.36 -7.60 2.87
N GLY A 19 -4.07 -7.29 3.09
CA GLY A 19 -3.63 -6.30 4.06
C GLY A 19 -4.11 -4.90 3.71
N TYR A 20 -3.92 -4.49 2.47
CA TYR A 20 -4.38 -3.19 2.00
C TYR A 20 -5.91 -3.05 2.09
N THR A 21 -6.65 -4.09 1.68
CA THR A 21 -8.11 -4.12 1.77
C THR A 21 -8.59 -4.01 3.22
N LEU A 22 -7.95 -4.71 4.16
CA LEU A 22 -8.25 -4.59 5.59
C LEU A 22 -8.04 -3.17 6.12
N ARG A 23 -6.98 -2.47 5.68
CA ARG A 23 -6.74 -1.08 6.08
C ARG A 23 -7.78 -0.13 5.50
N VAL A 24 -8.22 -0.35 4.26
CA VAL A 24 -9.33 0.41 3.66
C VAL A 24 -10.60 0.19 4.47
N ALA A 25 -10.96 -1.06 4.75
CA ALA A 25 -12.14 -1.41 5.55
C ALA A 25 -12.09 -0.81 6.95
N ALA A 26 -10.95 -0.90 7.63
CA ALA A 26 -10.76 -0.33 8.96
C ALA A 26 -10.85 1.20 8.95
N SER A 27 -10.34 1.86 7.92
CA SER A 27 -10.46 3.31 7.77
C SER A 27 -11.92 3.76 7.63
N PHE A 28 -12.73 3.01 6.87
CA PHE A 28 -14.16 3.25 6.78
C PHE A 28 -14.88 2.97 8.10
N LYS A 29 -14.54 1.88 8.80
CA LYS A 29 -15.16 1.57 10.09
C LYS A 29 -14.84 2.61 11.16
N ASN A 30 -13.66 3.19 11.15
CA ASN A 30 -13.29 4.27 12.05
C ASN A 30 -14.11 5.54 11.78
N GLN A 31 -14.39 5.86 10.52
CA GLN A 31 -15.20 7.01 10.12
C GLN A 31 -16.70 6.74 10.34
N TYR A 32 -17.17 5.57 9.95
CA TYR A 32 -18.58 5.18 9.99
C TYR A 32 -18.82 4.12 11.07
N ARG A 33 -18.65 4.49 12.34
CA ARG A 33 -18.62 3.55 13.48
C ARG A 33 -19.85 2.63 13.58
N ASN A 34 -21.02 3.13 13.21
CA ASN A 34 -22.29 2.40 13.27
C ASN A 34 -22.64 1.67 11.96
N SER A 35 -21.80 1.75 10.94
CA SER A 35 -22.02 1.09 9.66
C SER A 35 -21.52 -0.34 9.67
N LEU A 36 -22.14 -1.19 8.87
CA LEU A 36 -21.61 -2.51 8.55
C LEU A 36 -20.55 -2.34 7.46
N ILE A 37 -19.37 -2.89 7.71
CA ILE A 37 -18.29 -2.98 6.73
C ILE A 37 -18.06 -4.46 6.49
N ASN A 38 -18.34 -4.89 5.27
CA ASN A 38 -18.26 -6.30 4.87
C ASN A 38 -17.15 -6.46 3.82
N ILE A 39 -16.33 -7.47 3.97
CA ILE A 39 -15.34 -7.86 2.95
C ILE A 39 -15.81 -9.19 2.35
N TYR A 40 -15.90 -9.25 1.03
CA TYR A 40 -16.16 -10.46 0.26
C TYR A 40 -14.87 -10.85 -0.46
N THR A 41 -14.39 -12.06 -0.22
CA THR A 41 -13.08 -12.52 -0.71
C THR A 41 -13.08 -14.01 -1.06
N ASP A 42 -12.17 -14.40 -1.93
CA ASP A 42 -11.87 -15.80 -2.26
C ASP A 42 -10.94 -16.47 -1.22
N CYS A 43 -10.37 -15.71 -0.26
CA CYS A 43 -9.41 -16.21 0.73
C CYS A 43 -9.68 -15.68 2.16
N THR A 44 -10.79 -16.08 2.78
CA THR A 44 -11.20 -15.60 4.11
C THR A 44 -10.18 -15.88 5.20
N GLU A 45 -9.50 -17.06 5.15
CA GLU A 45 -8.51 -17.45 6.15
C GLU A 45 -7.35 -16.45 6.25
N LEU A 46 -6.94 -15.89 5.11
CA LEU A 46 -5.86 -14.93 5.08
C LEU A 46 -6.24 -13.64 5.78
N PHE A 47 -7.45 -13.15 5.55
CA PHE A 47 -7.98 -11.97 6.22
C PHE A 47 -8.03 -12.15 7.73
N PHE A 48 -8.53 -13.28 8.23
CA PHE A 48 -8.55 -13.58 9.67
C PHE A 48 -7.15 -13.68 10.28
N LYS A 49 -6.18 -14.23 9.54
CA LYS A 49 -4.78 -14.28 10.01
C LYS A 49 -4.14 -12.90 10.13
N LEU A 50 -4.45 -12.00 9.19
CA LEU A 50 -3.86 -10.66 9.13
C LEU A 50 -4.47 -9.70 10.15
N MET A 51 -5.74 -9.92 10.56
CA MET A 51 -6.39 -9.04 11.53
C MET A 51 -5.62 -8.98 12.85
N PRO A 52 -5.47 -7.78 13.43
CA PRO A 52 -4.99 -7.66 14.80
C PRO A 52 -5.85 -8.48 15.78
N LYS A 53 -5.21 -9.04 16.79
CA LYS A 53 -5.90 -9.90 17.77
C LYS A 53 -6.77 -9.12 18.74
N GLU A 54 -6.42 -7.86 19.02
CA GLU A 54 -7.10 -7.00 19.97
C GLU A 54 -7.36 -5.62 19.34
N GLY A 55 -8.46 -4.99 19.73
CA GLY A 55 -8.79 -3.62 19.31
C GLY A 55 -9.16 -3.45 17.84
N SER A 56 -9.36 -4.55 17.11
CA SER A 56 -9.79 -4.48 15.71
C SER A 56 -11.18 -3.87 15.59
N PRO A 57 -11.39 -2.93 14.65
CA PRO A 57 -12.73 -2.50 14.32
C PRO A 57 -13.56 -3.69 13.81
N GLN A 58 -14.83 -3.70 14.15
CA GLN A 58 -15.73 -4.78 13.72
C GLN A 58 -15.93 -4.75 12.19
N ILE A 59 -15.25 -5.67 11.51
CA ILE A 59 -15.32 -5.89 10.06
C ILE A 59 -15.75 -7.33 9.85
N ASN A 60 -16.75 -7.53 9.00
CA ASN A 60 -17.21 -8.86 8.63
C ASN A 60 -16.43 -9.34 7.41
N VAL A 61 -16.08 -10.63 7.39
CA VAL A 61 -15.39 -11.25 6.23
C VAL A 61 -16.19 -12.46 5.77
N PHE A 62 -16.56 -12.47 4.50
CA PHE A 62 -17.39 -13.49 3.87
C PHE A 62 -16.66 -14.10 2.67
N SER A 63 -16.94 -15.38 2.41
CA SER A 63 -16.51 -16.02 1.15
C SER A 63 -17.37 -15.54 -0.01
N MET A 64 -16.75 -15.23 -1.15
CA MET A 64 -17.45 -14.95 -2.40
C MET A 64 -18.23 -16.16 -2.94
N ASP A 65 -17.94 -17.37 -2.49
CA ASP A 65 -18.69 -18.56 -2.90
C ASP A 65 -20.08 -18.66 -2.23
N SER A 66 -20.32 -17.87 -1.18
CA SER A 66 -21.57 -17.88 -0.40
C SER A 66 -22.62 -16.90 -0.96
N SER A 67 -22.73 -16.75 -2.27
CA SER A 67 -23.54 -15.68 -2.92
C SER A 67 -25.05 -15.90 -2.86
N SER A 68 -25.57 -17.04 -2.40
CA SER A 68 -27.03 -17.34 -2.41
C SER A 68 -27.89 -16.36 -1.61
N ASP A 69 -27.32 -15.77 -0.55
CA ASP A 69 -28.00 -14.87 0.38
C ASP A 69 -27.40 -13.46 0.40
N TYR A 70 -26.72 -13.09 -0.68
CA TYR A 70 -26.10 -11.76 -0.78
C TYR A 70 -27.17 -10.66 -0.92
N HIS A 71 -27.08 -9.67 -0.04
CA HIS A 71 -27.79 -8.40 -0.11
C HIS A 71 -26.79 -7.28 -0.17
N ALA A 72 -26.86 -6.46 -1.21
CA ALA A 72 -25.87 -5.43 -1.45
C ALA A 72 -26.03 -4.24 -0.50
N SER A 73 -24.92 -3.75 -0.01
CA SER A 73 -24.84 -2.50 0.73
C SER A 73 -25.09 -1.30 -0.19
N GLU A 74 -25.39 -0.14 0.39
CA GLU A 74 -25.61 1.11 -0.36
C GLU A 74 -24.39 1.51 -1.22
N VAL A 75 -23.20 1.17 -0.74
CA VAL A 75 -21.92 1.41 -1.41
C VAL A 75 -21.16 0.09 -1.58
N VAL A 76 -20.66 -0.14 -2.78
CA VAL A 76 -19.86 -1.32 -3.10
C VAL A 76 -18.51 -0.87 -3.64
N LEU A 77 -17.42 -1.43 -3.10
CA LEU A 77 -16.07 -1.26 -3.62
C LEU A 77 -15.56 -2.55 -4.26
N GLY A 78 -14.89 -2.42 -5.39
CA GLY A 78 -14.07 -3.48 -6.00
C GLY A 78 -12.61 -3.10 -5.90
N MET A 79 -11.81 -3.90 -5.16
CA MET A 79 -10.38 -3.66 -4.98
C MET A 79 -9.58 -4.37 -6.08
N PHE A 80 -8.48 -3.76 -6.53
CA PHE A 80 -7.49 -4.36 -7.42
C PHE A 80 -8.09 -4.91 -8.73
N GLN A 81 -8.84 -4.04 -9.44
CA GLN A 81 -9.53 -4.39 -10.70
C GLN A 81 -10.61 -5.48 -10.55
N PHE A 82 -11.05 -5.75 -9.32
CA PHE A 82 -12.21 -6.60 -9.14
C PHE A 82 -13.47 -5.92 -9.69
N PHE A 83 -14.20 -6.65 -10.52
CA PHE A 83 -15.57 -6.29 -10.93
C PHE A 83 -16.50 -7.44 -10.58
N PRO A 84 -17.69 -7.13 -10.07
CA PRO A 84 -18.66 -8.16 -9.72
C PRO A 84 -19.10 -8.93 -10.97
N ASP A 85 -19.25 -10.23 -10.80
CA ASP A 85 -19.84 -11.09 -11.83
C ASP A 85 -21.37 -11.08 -11.79
N GLU A 86 -22.01 -11.82 -12.69
CA GLU A 86 -23.48 -11.85 -12.84
C GLU A 86 -24.22 -12.22 -11.54
N ARG A 87 -23.58 -13.00 -10.65
CA ARG A 87 -24.19 -13.39 -9.36
C ARG A 87 -24.45 -12.20 -8.44
N TYR A 88 -23.64 -11.15 -8.54
CA TYR A 88 -23.70 -9.97 -7.68
C TYR A 88 -24.32 -8.76 -8.37
N ILE A 89 -24.18 -8.67 -9.70
CA ILE A 89 -24.60 -7.49 -10.49
C ILE A 89 -26.06 -7.15 -10.27
N ASP A 90 -26.96 -8.14 -10.25
CA ASP A 90 -28.38 -7.90 -10.09
C ASP A 90 -28.74 -7.36 -8.70
N PHE A 91 -28.10 -7.84 -7.64
CA PHE A 91 -28.28 -7.31 -6.29
C PHE A 91 -27.73 -5.89 -6.17
N ILE A 92 -26.51 -5.65 -6.70
CA ILE A 92 -25.87 -4.34 -6.70
C ILE A 92 -26.72 -3.31 -7.45
N ASN A 93 -27.23 -3.67 -8.63
CA ASN A 93 -28.10 -2.78 -9.41
C ASN A 93 -29.41 -2.43 -8.72
N ARG A 94 -29.90 -3.32 -7.87
CA ARG A 94 -31.19 -3.18 -7.19
C ARG A 94 -31.09 -2.43 -5.87
N GLU A 95 -30.00 -2.63 -5.15
CA GLU A 95 -29.86 -2.27 -3.73
C GLU A 95 -28.82 -1.18 -3.50
N SER A 96 -27.80 -1.08 -4.38
CA SER A 96 -26.71 -0.12 -4.21
C SER A 96 -26.94 1.18 -5.00
N LYS A 97 -26.27 2.23 -4.57
CA LYS A 97 -26.29 3.56 -5.24
C LYS A 97 -24.96 3.90 -5.90
N LEU A 98 -23.87 3.32 -5.41
CA LEU A 98 -22.53 3.63 -5.86
C LEU A 98 -21.66 2.37 -5.89
N PHE A 99 -20.96 2.18 -7.02
CA PHE A 99 -19.85 1.27 -7.14
C PHE A 99 -18.55 2.06 -7.29
N ILE A 100 -17.52 1.69 -6.54
CA ILE A 100 -16.18 2.29 -6.62
C ILE A 100 -15.17 1.22 -6.96
N GLY A 101 -14.50 1.32 -8.10
CA GLY A 101 -13.31 0.52 -8.41
C GLY A 101 -12.06 1.21 -7.92
N VAL A 102 -11.22 0.48 -7.20
CA VAL A 102 -9.89 0.94 -6.75
C VAL A 102 -8.84 0.02 -7.34
N ASP A 103 -7.96 0.59 -8.17
CA ASP A 103 -6.90 -0.16 -8.83
C ASP A 103 -5.62 -0.22 -7.98
N TYR A 104 -4.64 -0.95 -8.50
CA TYR A 104 -3.29 -0.98 -7.94
C TYR A 104 -2.62 0.39 -8.00
N PHE A 105 -1.77 0.64 -7.03
CA PHE A 105 -0.94 1.83 -7.00
C PHE A 105 -0.02 1.92 -8.22
N THR A 106 0.10 3.13 -8.76
CA THR A 106 1.15 3.47 -9.70
C THR A 106 1.62 4.91 -9.52
N PRO A 107 2.94 5.18 -9.50
CA PRO A 107 3.49 6.54 -9.46
C PRO A 107 3.54 7.20 -10.84
N GLU A 108 3.12 6.52 -11.91
CA GLU A 108 3.16 7.04 -13.27
C GLU A 108 2.23 8.24 -13.43
N LEU A 109 2.69 9.25 -14.16
CA LEU A 109 1.99 10.53 -14.29
C LEU A 109 0.61 10.42 -14.95
N TRP A 110 0.42 9.45 -15.86
CA TRP A 110 -0.86 9.24 -16.54
C TRP A 110 -2.02 8.88 -15.59
N ALA A 111 -1.69 8.28 -14.46
CA ALA A 111 -2.69 7.89 -13.47
C ALA A 111 -3.08 9.01 -12.51
N LYS A 112 -2.40 10.16 -12.55
CA LYS A 112 -2.68 11.30 -11.67
C LYS A 112 -4.13 11.76 -11.75
N ASP A 113 -4.68 11.79 -12.96
CA ASP A 113 -6.00 12.33 -13.21
C ASP A 113 -7.13 11.28 -13.06
N ILE A 114 -6.78 10.03 -12.71
CA ILE A 114 -7.75 8.97 -12.44
C ILE A 114 -8.20 9.02 -10.98
N LYS A 115 -9.05 10.01 -10.70
CA LYS A 115 -9.65 10.26 -9.40
C LYS A 115 -11.14 10.47 -9.56
N ALA A 116 -11.94 9.58 -8.99
CA ALA A 116 -13.38 9.57 -9.16
C ALA A 116 -13.81 9.62 -10.63
N LEU A 117 -13.03 8.97 -11.51
CA LEU A 117 -13.32 8.93 -12.93
C LEU A 117 -14.60 8.14 -13.15
N PRO A 118 -15.66 8.71 -13.78
CA PRO A 118 -16.84 7.94 -14.13
C PRO A 118 -16.48 6.78 -15.07
N LEU A 119 -16.88 5.58 -14.70
CA LEU A 119 -16.64 4.38 -15.46
C LEU A 119 -17.97 3.73 -15.83
N MET A 120 -18.14 3.40 -17.10
CA MET A 120 -19.26 2.55 -17.55
C MET A 120 -18.76 1.10 -17.54
N HIS A 121 -19.36 0.28 -16.70
CA HIS A 121 -19.09 -1.16 -16.67
C HIS A 121 -20.28 -1.92 -17.23
N GLN A 122 -20.03 -2.91 -18.08
CA GLN A 122 -21.12 -3.74 -18.63
C GLN A 122 -21.83 -4.46 -17.49
N GLY A 123 -23.16 -4.26 -17.44
CA GLY A 123 -24.01 -4.84 -16.41
C GLY A 123 -24.32 -3.92 -15.22
N LEU A 124 -23.45 -3.02 -14.82
CA LEU A 124 -23.75 -2.06 -13.74
C LEU A 124 -24.55 -0.87 -14.27
N ARG A 125 -25.70 -0.59 -13.64
CA ARG A 125 -26.64 0.49 -14.00
C ARG A 125 -26.65 1.64 -12.99
N ILE A 126 -25.79 1.56 -11.97
CA ILE A 126 -25.65 2.56 -10.91
C ILE A 126 -24.43 3.47 -11.19
N LYS A 127 -24.33 4.56 -10.43
CA LYS A 127 -23.15 5.43 -10.48
C LYS A 127 -21.89 4.60 -10.21
N THR A 128 -20.92 4.67 -11.11
CA THR A 128 -19.66 3.94 -11.01
C THR A 128 -18.49 4.90 -11.13
N LEU A 129 -17.57 4.86 -10.19
CA LEU A 129 -16.38 5.70 -10.11
C LEU A 129 -15.13 4.83 -10.04
N PHE A 130 -14.05 5.34 -10.60
CA PHE A 130 -12.76 4.65 -10.61
C PHE A 130 -11.65 5.50 -10.00
N PHE A 131 -10.78 4.86 -9.21
CA PHE A 131 -9.66 5.48 -8.53
C PHE A 131 -8.38 4.67 -8.78
N VAL A 132 -7.29 5.37 -9.05
CA VAL A 132 -5.95 4.78 -9.08
C VAL A 132 -5.11 5.49 -8.02
N PRO A 133 -4.67 4.81 -6.95
CA PRO A 133 -3.78 5.38 -5.96
C PRO A 133 -2.49 5.88 -6.61
N ASN A 134 -2.10 7.12 -6.28
CA ASN A 134 -0.97 7.77 -6.95
C ASN A 134 -0.30 8.79 -6.01
N VAL A 135 1.00 9.07 -6.26
CA VAL A 135 1.85 9.95 -5.42
C VAL A 135 1.72 11.44 -5.73
N HIS A 136 1.22 11.79 -6.90
CA HIS A 136 1.16 13.19 -7.33
C HIS A 136 0.06 13.97 -6.61
N ALA A 137 0.29 15.28 -6.45
CA ALA A 137 -0.72 16.18 -5.88
C ALA A 137 -2.03 16.13 -6.67
N GLU A 138 -3.16 16.29 -5.96
CA GLU A 138 -4.52 16.27 -6.53
C GLU A 138 -4.98 14.95 -7.15
N SER A 139 -4.14 13.90 -7.08
CA SER A 139 -4.50 12.55 -7.51
C SER A 139 -5.48 11.88 -6.53
N SER A 140 -5.73 10.58 -6.72
CA SER A 140 -6.49 9.77 -5.77
C SER A 140 -5.86 9.70 -4.37
N GLY A 141 -4.58 10.05 -4.26
CA GLY A 141 -3.84 9.99 -3.02
C GLY A 141 -3.38 8.57 -2.64
N ILE A 142 -2.73 8.48 -1.51
CA ILE A 142 -2.21 7.24 -0.93
C ILE A 142 -2.99 6.90 0.33
N LEU A 143 -3.27 5.62 0.54
CA LEU A 143 -3.93 5.13 1.76
C LEU A 143 -3.07 5.47 2.99
N ARG A 144 -3.69 6.08 4.01
CA ARG A 144 -3.06 6.40 5.29
C ARG A 144 -3.79 5.69 6.42
N PHE A 145 -3.33 4.53 6.77
CA PHE A 145 -3.87 3.79 7.90
C PHE A 145 -2.78 2.95 8.56
N SER A 146 -2.71 3.00 9.88
CA SER A 146 -1.88 2.11 10.67
C SER A 146 -2.73 1.52 11.79
N TRP A 147 -2.54 0.24 12.08
CA TRP A 147 -3.19 -0.44 13.20
C TRP A 147 -2.64 0.02 14.54
N LYS A 148 -1.39 0.39 14.62
CA LYS A 148 -0.85 1.14 15.74
C LYS A 148 -1.24 2.59 15.57
N SER A 149 -2.35 2.95 16.19
CA SER A 149 -2.79 4.33 16.22
C SER A 149 -1.87 5.16 17.09
N GLN A 150 -1.59 6.34 16.59
CA GLN A 150 -1.26 7.53 17.38
C GLN A 150 0.10 7.50 18.09
N GLY A 151 0.96 8.25 17.55
CA GLY A 151 2.20 8.60 18.18
C GLY A 151 3.18 7.44 18.14
N LEU A 152 3.61 7.11 16.95
CA LEU A 152 4.89 6.45 16.81
C LEU A 152 5.87 7.29 17.62
N PRO A 153 6.56 6.66 18.57
CA PRO A 153 7.53 7.40 19.37
C PRO A 153 8.50 8.02 18.39
N THR A 154 8.47 9.33 18.27
CA THR A 154 9.41 10.10 17.45
C THR A 154 10.85 9.92 17.91
N ASP A 155 11.03 9.32 19.08
CA ASP A 155 12.31 9.17 19.78
C ASP A 155 12.81 7.73 19.89
N VAL A 156 12.14 6.77 19.28
CA VAL A 156 12.65 5.40 19.32
C VAL A 156 13.82 5.26 18.36
N LEU A 157 15.01 5.42 18.90
CA LEU A 157 16.27 5.05 18.28
C LEU A 157 16.32 3.52 18.09
N TYR A 158 15.79 3.03 16.97
CA TYR A 158 16.03 1.66 16.53
C TYR A 158 17.05 1.66 15.38
N PRO A 159 18.34 1.84 15.67
CA PRO A 159 19.34 1.99 14.63
C PRO A 159 19.74 0.67 13.95
N ARG A 160 19.06 -0.44 14.20
CA ARG A 160 19.64 -1.76 13.94
C ARG A 160 18.80 -2.76 13.18
N TYR A 161 17.60 -2.41 12.73
CA TYR A 161 16.77 -3.34 11.98
C TYR A 161 16.61 -2.84 10.54
N ILE A 162 16.94 -3.70 9.61
CA ILE A 162 16.39 -3.62 8.26
C ILE A 162 15.12 -4.42 8.33
N SER A 163 13.97 -3.78 8.13
CA SER A 163 12.75 -4.52 8.01
C SER A 163 12.78 -5.24 6.69
N ASN A 164 12.75 -6.52 6.81
CA ASN A 164 12.85 -7.45 5.72
C ASN A 164 11.52 -8.17 5.55
N ALA A 165 10.45 -7.42 5.60
CA ALA A 165 9.14 -8.00 5.47
C ALA A 165 9.00 -8.85 4.20
N TYR A 166 9.87 -8.70 3.20
CA TYR A 166 9.69 -9.34 1.91
C TYR A 166 11.00 -9.66 1.17
N LEU A 167 11.93 -10.33 1.79
CA LEU A 167 12.98 -11.05 1.07
C LEU A 167 12.40 -12.35 0.48
N TYR A 168 11.23 -12.25 -0.14
CA TYR A 168 10.76 -13.34 -0.95
C TYR A 168 11.52 -13.34 -2.27
N ASP A 169 12.34 -14.39 -2.48
CA ASP A 169 12.77 -14.99 -3.76
C ASP A 169 13.17 -14.07 -4.93
N TYR A 170 13.51 -12.81 -4.64
CA TYR A 170 13.81 -11.82 -5.67
C TYR A 170 15.29 -11.63 -5.94
N GLY A 171 16.03 -12.70 -5.76
CA GLY A 171 17.45 -12.62 -5.95
C GLY A 171 18.10 -11.69 -4.90
N PRO A 172 19.34 -11.43 -5.01
CA PRO A 172 20.27 -11.28 -3.90
C PRO A 172 20.26 -9.90 -3.25
N VAL A 173 19.18 -9.52 -2.53
CA VAL A 173 19.34 -8.44 -1.53
C VAL A 173 20.46 -8.81 -0.57
N GLU A 174 20.60 -10.09 -0.23
CA GLU A 174 21.75 -10.61 0.53
C GLU A 174 23.10 -10.37 -0.16
N LYS A 175 23.13 -10.26 -1.49
CA LYS A 175 24.33 -9.88 -2.24
C LYS A 175 24.53 -8.36 -2.36
N LEU A 176 23.47 -7.59 -2.15
CA LEU A 176 23.52 -6.13 -2.19
C LEU A 176 23.83 -5.53 -0.82
N LEU A 177 23.55 -6.29 0.26
CA LEU A 177 23.84 -5.87 1.60
C LEU A 177 25.26 -6.31 1.96
N PRO A 178 26.07 -5.38 2.44
CA PRO A 178 27.36 -5.73 3.01
C PRO A 178 27.16 -6.78 4.09
N GLN A 179 28.09 -7.74 4.17
CA GLN A 179 28.02 -8.82 5.15
C GLN A 179 27.80 -8.27 6.55
N GLU A 180 27.00 -8.96 7.38
CA GLU A 180 26.68 -8.57 8.78
C GLU A 180 27.89 -8.12 9.61
N SER A 181 29.05 -8.67 9.32
CA SER A 181 30.34 -8.32 9.99
C SER A 181 30.76 -6.86 9.78
N VAL A 182 30.29 -6.19 8.72
CA VAL A 182 30.67 -4.80 8.40
C VAL A 182 29.71 -3.79 9.02
N PHE A 183 28.43 -4.16 9.25
CA PHE A 183 27.40 -3.20 9.63
C PHE A 183 26.68 -3.46 10.95
N ASN A 184 26.88 -4.58 11.63
CA ASN A 184 26.10 -4.96 12.83
C ASN A 184 24.59 -4.86 12.65
N TRP A 185 24.09 -5.13 11.46
CA TRP A 185 22.66 -5.04 11.15
C TRP A 185 21.98 -6.37 11.40
N LYS A 186 20.87 -6.34 12.09
CA LYS A 186 19.95 -7.47 12.13
C LYS A 186 18.96 -7.31 11.00
N ILE A 187 19.09 -8.17 10.00
CA ILE A 187 18.06 -8.35 8.98
C ILE A 187 16.97 -9.20 9.62
N ASN A 188 15.74 -8.72 9.64
CA ASN A 188 14.62 -9.52 10.13
C ASN A 188 14.20 -10.52 9.04
N THR A 189 14.95 -11.63 8.95
CA THR A 189 14.70 -12.73 7.99
C THR A 189 13.82 -13.83 8.57
N GLN A 190 13.16 -13.59 9.70
CA GLN A 190 12.34 -14.63 10.31
C GLN A 190 11.19 -14.98 9.37
N ASN A 191 11.17 -16.23 8.91
CA ASN A 191 10.07 -16.85 8.16
C ASN A 191 8.83 -17.05 9.05
N ARG A 192 8.46 -16.03 9.85
CA ARG A 192 7.25 -16.09 10.63
C ARG A 192 6.21 -15.16 10.02
N PHE A 193 5.00 -15.56 10.17
CA PHE A 193 3.85 -14.74 9.85
C PHE A 193 3.69 -13.63 10.88
N PHE A 194 3.43 -12.41 10.42
CA PHE A 194 3.13 -11.25 11.25
C PHE A 194 1.67 -10.83 11.05
N THR A 195 1.00 -10.46 12.13
CA THR A 195 -0.24 -9.70 12.01
C THR A 195 0.08 -8.32 11.43
N GLN A 196 -0.94 -7.63 10.95
CA GLN A 196 -0.75 -6.29 10.42
C GLN A 196 -0.21 -5.30 11.46
N GLU A 197 -0.60 -5.46 12.72
CA GLU A 197 -0.10 -4.63 13.83
C GLU A 197 1.40 -4.87 14.09
N GLU A 198 1.81 -6.14 14.15
CA GLU A 198 3.21 -6.52 14.30
C GLU A 198 4.06 -6.02 13.11
N PHE A 199 3.49 -6.09 11.90
CA PHE A 199 4.13 -5.59 10.69
C PHE A 199 4.32 -4.07 10.73
N ASP A 200 3.31 -3.32 11.13
CA ASP A 200 3.40 -1.88 11.32
C ASP A 200 4.55 -1.54 12.30
N GLU A 201 4.62 -2.25 13.44
CA GLU A 201 5.68 -2.03 14.42
C GLU A 201 7.07 -2.22 13.83
N ILE A 202 7.28 -3.30 13.08
CA ILE A 202 8.56 -3.58 12.44
C ILE A 202 8.92 -2.49 11.45
N LEU A 203 7.98 -2.10 10.60
CA LEU A 203 8.21 -1.11 9.55
C LEU A 203 8.55 0.26 10.14
N TYR A 204 7.86 0.64 11.20
CA TYR A 204 8.09 1.94 11.85
C TYR A 204 9.29 1.97 12.82
N SER A 205 9.82 0.80 13.19
CA SER A 205 11.00 0.69 14.05
C SER A 205 12.30 0.41 13.32
N SER A 206 12.28 0.29 12.01
CA SER A 206 13.43 -0.07 11.19
C SER A 206 14.27 1.15 10.80
N LYS A 207 15.57 0.97 10.64
CA LYS A 207 16.46 2.01 10.09
C LYS A 207 16.18 2.22 8.59
N TYR A 208 16.02 1.13 7.85
CA TYR A 208 15.64 1.10 6.45
C TYR A 208 14.51 0.11 6.22
N ASN A 209 13.65 0.39 5.29
CA ASN A 209 12.63 -0.54 4.83
C ASN A 209 12.90 -1.00 3.41
N TRP A 210 12.89 -2.31 3.21
CA TRP A 210 12.91 -2.91 1.87
C TRP A 210 11.49 -3.38 1.59
N ILE A 211 10.80 -2.63 0.76
CA ILE A 211 9.37 -2.79 0.57
C ILE A 211 9.04 -3.24 -0.84
N ARG A 212 7.84 -3.76 -1.02
CA ARG A 212 7.44 -4.34 -2.28
C ARG A 212 6.03 -3.98 -2.72
N GLY A 213 5.00 -4.53 -2.08
CA GLY A 213 3.59 -4.35 -2.44
C GLY A 213 2.99 -3.04 -1.94
N GLU A 214 1.75 -2.80 -2.36
CA GLU A 214 1.04 -1.55 -2.12
C GLU A 214 0.85 -1.24 -0.64
N ASP A 215 0.61 -2.27 0.18
CA ASP A 215 0.42 -2.11 1.62
C ASP A 215 1.70 -1.59 2.30
N SER A 216 2.81 -2.29 2.10
CA SER A 216 4.11 -1.89 2.65
C SER A 216 4.59 -0.56 2.08
N PHE A 217 4.32 -0.27 0.80
CA PHE A 217 4.66 0.98 0.16
C PHE A 217 3.93 2.16 0.80
N SER A 218 2.61 2.04 0.99
CA SER A 218 1.81 3.07 1.64
C SER A 218 2.30 3.38 3.05
N LEU A 219 2.54 2.33 3.85
CA LEU A 219 3.06 2.49 5.21
C LEU A 219 4.43 3.16 5.25
N ALA A 220 5.34 2.73 4.36
CA ALA A 220 6.68 3.29 4.30
C ALA A 220 6.68 4.77 3.94
N LEU A 221 5.82 5.21 3.02
CA LEU A 221 5.65 6.63 2.70
C LEU A 221 5.26 7.46 3.93
N TRP A 222 4.33 6.94 4.75
CA TRP A 222 3.85 7.65 5.93
C TRP A 222 4.80 7.57 7.12
N SER A 223 5.73 6.61 7.12
CA SER A 223 6.70 6.47 8.21
C SER A 223 7.73 7.60 8.23
N GLY A 224 8.12 8.13 7.08
CA GLY A 224 9.27 9.04 6.95
C GLY A 224 10.61 8.33 7.10
N ILE A 225 10.60 7.00 7.16
CA ILE A 225 11.81 6.19 7.24
C ILE A 225 12.30 5.89 5.82
N PRO A 226 13.60 5.99 5.55
CA PRO A 226 14.16 5.63 4.26
C PRO A 226 13.80 4.21 3.84
N PHE A 227 13.34 4.07 2.61
CA PHE A 227 13.03 2.76 2.06
C PHE A 227 13.57 2.57 0.64
N PHE A 228 13.75 1.32 0.26
CA PHE A 228 14.08 0.90 -1.08
C PHE A 228 12.93 0.06 -1.62
N TRP A 229 12.36 0.51 -2.74
CA TRP A 229 11.21 -0.15 -3.33
C TRP A 229 11.62 -1.17 -4.38
N GLN A 230 11.22 -2.41 -4.18
CA GLN A 230 11.30 -3.48 -5.16
C GLN A 230 9.89 -3.77 -5.68
N ALA A 231 9.54 -3.18 -6.81
CA ALA A 231 8.23 -3.40 -7.40
C ALA A 231 8.03 -4.86 -7.84
N TYR A 232 6.77 -5.32 -7.84
CA TYR A 232 6.46 -6.65 -8.34
C TYR A 232 6.90 -6.83 -9.79
N LYS A 233 7.60 -7.92 -10.03
CA LYS A 233 8.08 -8.28 -11.37
C LYS A 233 6.91 -8.55 -12.29
N GLN A 234 6.76 -7.75 -13.33
CA GLN A 234 5.69 -7.88 -14.30
C GLN A 234 6.25 -8.40 -15.63
N LYS A 235 5.37 -9.06 -16.42
CA LYS A 235 5.72 -9.47 -17.78
C LYS A 235 6.22 -8.28 -18.60
N GLU A 236 7.15 -8.51 -19.52
CA GLU A 236 7.72 -7.49 -20.39
C GLU A 236 8.34 -6.30 -19.64
N THR A 237 8.83 -6.55 -18.41
CA THR A 237 9.49 -5.52 -17.58
C THR A 237 8.65 -4.25 -17.32
N ARG A 238 7.31 -4.34 -17.37
CA ARG A 238 6.41 -3.20 -17.18
C ARG A 238 6.60 -2.50 -15.84
N HIS A 239 7.02 -3.23 -14.80
CA HIS A 239 7.35 -2.64 -13.49
C HIS A 239 8.48 -1.62 -13.55
N PHE A 240 9.37 -1.66 -14.57
CA PHE A 240 10.42 -0.66 -14.72
C PHE A 240 9.87 0.76 -14.87
N LYS A 241 8.75 0.93 -15.57
CA LYS A 241 8.10 2.23 -15.75
C LYS A 241 7.62 2.80 -14.41
N LYS A 242 7.06 1.94 -13.55
CA LYS A 242 6.65 2.34 -12.20
C LYS A 242 7.86 2.77 -11.36
N VAL A 243 8.95 2.02 -11.42
CA VAL A 243 10.19 2.35 -10.69
C VAL A 243 10.79 3.66 -11.17
N TRP A 244 10.89 3.87 -12.47
CA TRP A 244 11.39 5.13 -13.03
C TRP A 244 10.49 6.32 -12.67
N ALA A 245 9.19 6.15 -12.75
CA ALA A 245 8.24 7.20 -12.37
C ALA A 245 8.38 7.58 -10.89
N PHE A 246 8.58 6.61 -10.01
CA PHE A 246 8.83 6.89 -8.60
C PHE A 246 10.19 7.57 -8.36
N ASN A 247 11.25 7.14 -9.06
CA ASN A 247 12.55 7.78 -8.99
C ASN A 247 12.47 9.26 -9.41
N GLU A 248 11.75 9.57 -10.48
CA GLU A 248 11.55 10.97 -10.91
C GLU A 248 10.68 11.74 -9.91
N PHE A 249 9.66 11.12 -9.34
CA PHE A 249 8.82 11.75 -8.31
C PHE A 249 9.63 12.13 -7.06
N ILE A 250 10.52 11.24 -6.58
CA ILE A 250 11.29 11.48 -5.34
C ILE A 250 12.46 12.45 -5.55
N LYS A 251 12.93 12.63 -6.79
CA LYS A 251 14.10 13.44 -7.12
C LYS A 251 14.12 14.86 -6.54
N PRO A 252 13.01 15.63 -6.56
CA PRO A 252 13.00 17.00 -6.02
C PRO A 252 13.22 17.09 -4.50
N PHE A 253 13.08 15.98 -3.77
CA PHE A 253 13.32 15.99 -2.32
C PHE A 253 14.80 15.83 -1.96
N PHE A 254 15.65 15.43 -2.92
CA PHE A 254 17.10 15.34 -2.75
C PHE A 254 17.78 16.70 -3.00
N GLU A 255 18.52 17.19 -2.02
CA GLU A 255 19.40 18.35 -2.18
C GLU A 255 20.77 17.94 -2.76
N ASP A 256 21.24 16.73 -2.42
CA ASP A 256 22.50 16.17 -2.90
C ASP A 256 22.26 15.29 -4.16
N ALA A 257 22.65 15.80 -5.33
CA ALA A 257 22.52 15.06 -6.60
C ALA A 257 23.32 13.74 -6.61
N GLN A 258 24.42 13.65 -5.85
CA GLN A 258 25.21 12.43 -5.74
C GLN A 258 24.47 11.39 -4.90
N MET A 259 23.83 11.82 -3.80
CA MET A 259 22.98 10.95 -2.98
C MET A 259 21.83 10.38 -3.81
N TYR A 260 21.12 11.23 -4.58
CA TYR A 260 20.05 10.81 -5.48
C TYR A 260 20.55 9.75 -6.48
N LYS A 261 21.66 10.02 -7.18
CA LYS A 261 22.24 9.08 -8.16
C LYS A 261 22.53 7.72 -7.54
N ARG A 262 23.13 7.69 -6.35
CA ARG A 262 23.45 6.45 -5.63
C ARG A 262 22.20 5.72 -5.16
N TYR A 263 21.22 6.43 -4.62
CA TYR A 263 19.93 5.88 -4.24
C TYR A 263 19.22 5.21 -5.44
N VAL A 264 19.12 5.91 -6.55
CA VAL A 264 18.52 5.39 -7.80
C VAL A 264 19.29 4.18 -8.33
N ASN A 265 20.62 4.16 -8.24
CA ASN A 265 21.41 3.00 -8.65
C ASN A 265 21.06 1.76 -7.82
N VAL A 266 20.95 1.90 -6.48
CA VAL A 266 20.51 0.82 -5.60
C VAL A 266 19.10 0.35 -5.98
N VAL A 267 18.13 1.27 -6.10
CA VAL A 267 16.75 0.93 -6.44
C VAL A 267 16.65 0.24 -7.81
N ASN A 268 17.32 0.76 -8.83
CA ASN A 268 17.29 0.18 -10.16
C ASN A 268 17.93 -1.22 -10.20
N THR A 269 19.02 -1.43 -9.47
CA THR A 269 19.66 -2.75 -9.36
C THR A 269 18.76 -3.74 -8.63
N LEU A 270 18.11 -3.30 -7.55
CA LEU A 270 17.16 -4.10 -6.79
C LEU A 270 15.96 -4.57 -7.65
N ASN A 271 15.59 -3.79 -8.65
CA ASN A 271 14.51 -4.11 -9.59
C ASN A 271 14.98 -4.83 -10.87
N GLY A 272 16.26 -5.14 -10.99
CA GLY A 272 16.82 -5.81 -12.17
C GLY A 272 16.90 -4.92 -13.42
N ILE A 273 16.77 -3.58 -13.25
CA ILE A 273 16.98 -2.60 -14.33
C ILE A 273 18.47 -2.49 -14.63
N TYR A 274 19.30 -2.52 -13.60
CA TYR A 274 20.75 -2.57 -13.70
C TYR A 274 21.29 -3.88 -13.13
N ASN A 275 22.47 -4.26 -13.55
CA ASN A 275 23.21 -5.40 -13.00
C ASN A 275 24.56 -4.89 -12.46
N ASN A 276 24.49 -4.01 -11.47
CA ASN A 276 25.66 -3.37 -10.87
C ASN A 276 25.96 -3.96 -9.48
N ASP A 277 27.24 -3.89 -9.08
CA ASP A 277 27.56 -3.93 -7.65
C ASP A 277 27.24 -2.55 -7.06
N VAL A 278 26.37 -2.52 -6.07
CA VAL A 278 25.91 -1.29 -5.41
C VAL A 278 26.38 -1.18 -3.97
N THR A 279 27.35 -2.00 -3.58
CA THR A 279 27.91 -2.00 -2.21
C THR A 279 28.44 -0.62 -1.83
N ASP A 280 29.25 0.00 -2.70
CA ASP A 280 29.80 1.34 -2.44
C ASP A 280 28.70 2.43 -2.43
N ASP A 281 27.65 2.28 -3.24
CA ASP A 281 26.54 3.20 -3.24
C ASP A 281 25.78 3.14 -1.93
N PHE A 282 25.52 1.93 -1.46
CA PHE A 282 24.82 1.74 -0.20
C PHE A 282 25.66 2.20 1.00
N LEU A 283 26.97 1.93 1.02
CA LEU A 283 27.91 2.44 2.02
C LEU A 283 27.91 3.97 2.10
N TYR A 284 27.92 4.63 0.95
CA TYR A 284 27.84 6.08 0.88
C TYR A 284 26.51 6.59 1.49
N ILE A 285 25.39 5.95 1.12
CA ILE A 285 24.07 6.27 1.63
C ILE A 285 24.02 6.09 3.14
N ASP A 286 24.54 4.97 3.64
CA ASP A 286 24.53 4.67 5.08
C ASP A 286 25.38 5.64 5.90
N LYS A 287 26.54 6.02 5.38
CA LYS A 287 27.39 7.03 6.00
C LYS A 287 26.69 8.39 6.12
N LYS A 288 25.78 8.68 5.19
CA LYS A 288 25.01 9.93 5.15
C LYS A 288 23.53 9.72 5.49
N TYR A 289 23.22 8.72 6.32
CA TYR A 289 21.86 8.32 6.65
C TYR A 289 20.96 9.50 7.04
N GLY A 290 21.44 10.46 7.83
CA GLY A 290 20.67 11.64 8.22
C GLY A 290 20.15 12.44 7.03
N GLN A 291 20.99 12.65 6.01
CA GLN A 291 20.57 13.35 4.79
C GLN A 291 19.50 12.56 4.01
N LEU A 292 19.65 11.24 3.93
CA LEU A 292 18.61 10.43 3.29
C LEU A 292 17.31 10.44 4.10
N LYS A 293 17.39 10.38 5.43
CA LYS A 293 16.21 10.48 6.30
C LYS A 293 15.47 11.80 6.06
N ASP A 294 16.17 12.91 5.94
CA ASP A 294 15.57 14.23 5.65
C ASP A 294 14.78 14.23 4.33
N VAL A 295 15.24 13.49 3.31
CA VAL A 295 14.50 13.32 2.04
C VAL A 295 13.15 12.67 2.28
N PHE A 296 13.11 11.58 3.07
CA PHE A 296 11.88 10.85 3.34
C PHE A 296 10.93 11.60 4.29
N GLU A 297 11.47 12.34 5.25
CA GLU A 297 10.66 13.23 6.08
C GLU A 297 10.03 14.37 5.25
N LYS A 298 10.77 15.02 4.35
CA LYS A 298 10.21 16.01 3.41
C LYS A 298 9.14 15.41 2.51
N MET A 299 9.34 14.18 2.03
CA MET A 299 8.35 13.48 1.24
C MET A 299 7.09 13.18 2.07
N LYS A 300 7.22 12.74 3.31
CA LYS A 300 6.10 12.55 4.24
C LYS A 300 5.35 13.87 4.46
N GLU A 301 6.06 14.99 4.70
CA GLU A 301 5.45 16.31 4.83
C GLU A 301 4.68 16.74 3.57
N TYR A 302 5.18 16.37 2.39
CA TYR A 302 4.46 16.59 1.13
C TYR A 302 3.12 15.86 1.14
N PHE A 303 3.10 14.56 1.54
CA PHE A 303 1.86 13.79 1.59
C PHE A 303 0.90 14.27 2.68
N LEU A 304 1.40 14.78 3.82
CA LEU A 304 0.56 15.33 4.88
C LEU A 304 -0.28 16.54 4.43
N LYS A 305 0.13 17.21 3.36
CA LYS A 305 -0.60 18.33 2.76
C LYS A 305 -1.62 17.89 1.70
N GLN A 306 -1.65 16.61 1.36
CA GLN A 306 -2.52 16.04 0.33
C GLN A 306 -3.70 15.31 0.96
N LYS A 307 -4.80 15.20 0.21
CA LYS A 307 -5.87 14.27 0.59
C LYS A 307 -5.40 12.84 0.42
N THR A 308 -5.72 12.03 1.40
CA THR A 308 -5.45 10.59 1.35
C THR A 308 -6.47 9.88 0.46
N LEU A 309 -6.15 8.64 0.05
CA LEU A 309 -7.07 7.82 -0.74
C LEU A 309 -8.43 7.66 -0.03
N GLN A 310 -8.43 7.27 1.25
CA GLN A 310 -9.67 7.07 1.98
C GLN A 310 -10.49 8.36 2.12
N GLN A 311 -9.87 9.53 2.26
CA GLN A 311 -10.59 10.80 2.29
C GLN A 311 -11.27 11.08 0.94
N ASN A 312 -10.58 10.83 -0.18
CA ASN A 312 -11.15 10.98 -1.51
C ASN A 312 -12.30 9.99 -1.78
N LEU A 313 -12.18 8.76 -1.27
CA LEU A 313 -13.27 7.77 -1.36
C LEU A 313 -14.48 8.21 -0.52
N MET A 314 -14.24 8.62 0.75
CA MET A 314 -15.30 9.03 1.69
C MET A 314 -16.07 10.25 1.18
N GLU A 315 -15.40 11.24 0.60
CA GLU A 315 -16.09 12.39 -0.02
C GLU A 315 -17.13 11.97 -1.06
N ASN A 316 -16.80 11.00 -1.91
CA ASN A 316 -17.74 10.52 -2.94
C ASN A 316 -18.87 9.67 -2.35
N ILE A 317 -18.66 9.04 -1.21
CA ILE A 317 -19.68 8.31 -0.46
C ILE A 317 -20.64 9.27 0.26
N GLU A 318 -20.13 10.37 0.78
CA GLU A 318 -20.93 11.37 1.52
C GLU A 318 -21.87 12.18 0.61
N TYR A 319 -21.56 12.31 -0.68
CA TYR A 319 -22.40 12.98 -1.68
C TYR A 319 -23.53 12.10 -2.23
N LEU A 320 -23.79 10.92 -1.67
CA LEU A 320 -24.94 10.07 -2.00
C LEU A 320 -26.18 10.48 -1.18
#